data_8779155ebb5fef10b26f9dba001f4e30
#
_entry.id   8779155ebb5fef10b26f9dba001f4e30
#
_cell.length_a   1.000
_cell.length_b   1.000
_cell.length_c   1.000
_cell.angle_alpha   90.00
_cell.angle_beta   90.00
_cell.angle_gamma   90.00
#
_symmetry.space_group_name_H-M   'P 1'
#
loop_
_entity.id
_entity.type
_entity.pdbx_description
1 polymer ?
#
loop_
_entity_poly.entity_id
_entity_poly.type
_entity_poly.pdbx_seq_one_letter_code
_entity_poly.pdbx_strand_id
1 'polypeptide(L)'
;MRRNAAAVVVAAVLPLVAALAPVNALARSARAVLAPLGVGVLADTLPDRPSPATAHPRRGPGELPTTIYGGAWPTSHVQGIAVDQRRGSVYWSFTEALVRTDLAGRVLGTVTGITGHLGDLDLDRRDGRVYGSLEYRDAGAFYVAIFDGARIDRVGIDAQTGGVLTTVHLRDVARDFAAGVDGDGGSAGVAPRRHRYGTSGVDGISFGPPLGDPDGPDVLMVAYGVYPDTRRRDNDHQVLLAYDVRGWQRFARPLDERHPHRSGPWAADDKVFVRTGNTAYGVQNLEYDRHTGRWLMAVYPGGKRGWPNYSLYAVDGATPPQRGVVRGQPAGETGRLATLAPDGLSDRRTGVRGWVSPGSRGLESLGDGSFYLVTGGWIVVDGQRRQDATATLHRWTGGTPMPFDRVSTATARPSYPL
;
A
#
# COMPACT_ATOMS: atom_id res chain seq x y z
N MET A 1 13.56 -66.69 0.21
CA MET A 1 12.88 -65.65 1.01
C MET A 1 13.13 -64.31 0.31
N ARG A 2 12.15 -63.83 -0.44
CA ARG A 2 12.20 -62.57 -1.17
C ARG A 2 11.55 -61.47 -0.32
N ARG A 3 12.28 -60.39 -0.03
CA ARG A 3 11.73 -59.22 0.66
C ARG A 3 11.31 -58.21 -0.41
N ASN A 4 10.03 -57.90 -0.46
CA ASN A 4 9.46 -56.84 -1.28
C ASN A 4 9.74 -55.51 -0.57
N ALA A 5 10.39 -54.58 -1.31
CA ALA A 5 10.51 -53.19 -0.91
C ALA A 5 9.39 -52.41 -1.63
N ALA A 6 8.47 -51.84 -0.85
CA ALA A 6 7.45 -50.92 -1.33
C ALA A 6 8.06 -49.51 -1.48
N ALA A 7 8.05 -49.01 -2.71
CA ALA A 7 8.43 -47.62 -2.99
C ALA A 7 7.26 -46.70 -2.67
N VAL A 8 7.46 -45.80 -1.73
CA VAL A 8 6.53 -44.70 -1.45
C VAL A 8 6.86 -43.55 -2.40
N VAL A 9 5.96 -43.30 -3.33
CA VAL A 9 6.02 -42.13 -4.22
C VAL A 9 5.44 -40.95 -3.46
N VAL A 10 6.31 -40.03 -2.98
CA VAL A 10 5.90 -38.73 -2.45
C VAL A 10 5.72 -37.78 -3.64
N ALA A 11 4.47 -37.48 -3.97
CA ALA A 11 4.14 -36.43 -4.92
C ALA A 11 4.45 -35.07 -4.31
N ALA A 12 5.53 -34.44 -4.75
CA ALA A 12 5.84 -33.06 -4.39
C ALA A 12 4.91 -32.13 -5.18
N VAL A 13 3.95 -31.53 -4.51
CA VAL A 13 3.17 -30.41 -5.03
C VAL A 13 4.07 -29.17 -4.97
N LEU A 14 4.65 -28.80 -6.10
CA LEU A 14 5.32 -27.51 -6.28
C LEU A 14 4.26 -26.42 -6.40
N PRO A 15 4.31 -25.35 -5.60
CA PRO A 15 3.51 -24.18 -5.88
C PRO A 15 4.07 -23.49 -7.12
N LEU A 16 3.23 -23.36 -8.14
CA LEU A 16 3.50 -22.58 -9.35
C LEU A 16 3.53 -21.10 -8.95
N VAL A 17 4.69 -20.59 -8.55
CA VAL A 17 4.94 -19.16 -8.41
C VAL A 17 5.12 -18.61 -9.82
N ALA A 18 4.05 -18.02 -10.36
CA ALA A 18 4.12 -17.29 -11.62
C ALA A 18 5.11 -16.13 -11.46
N ALA A 19 6.26 -16.24 -12.09
CA ALA A 19 7.21 -15.15 -12.24
C ALA A 19 6.56 -14.08 -13.14
N LEU A 20 6.07 -13.01 -12.56
CA LEU A 20 5.67 -11.80 -13.29
C LEU A 20 6.96 -11.10 -13.75
N ALA A 21 7.37 -11.37 -14.99
CA ALA A 21 8.29 -10.51 -15.71
C ALA A 21 7.60 -9.17 -15.99
N PRO A 22 8.32 -8.05 -16.04
CA PRO A 22 7.71 -6.75 -16.31
C PRO A 22 7.19 -6.73 -17.75
N VAL A 23 5.89 -6.51 -17.91
CA VAL A 23 5.17 -6.48 -19.19
C VAL A 23 5.46 -5.20 -20.01
N ASN A 24 6.40 -4.36 -19.60
CA ASN A 24 6.67 -3.07 -20.22
C ASN A 24 7.64 -3.07 -21.42
N ALA A 25 8.01 -4.24 -21.96
CA ALA A 25 8.98 -4.30 -23.06
C ALA A 25 8.38 -4.42 -24.48
N LEU A 26 7.05 -4.45 -24.66
CA LEU A 26 6.42 -4.72 -25.98
C LEU A 26 5.53 -3.59 -26.54
N ALA A 27 5.48 -2.41 -25.94
CA ALA A 27 4.66 -1.30 -26.44
C ALA A 27 5.42 -0.23 -27.24
N ARG A 28 6.63 -0.48 -27.74
CA ARG A 28 7.43 0.49 -28.51
C ARG A 28 7.72 0.09 -29.95
N SER A 29 6.75 -0.43 -30.68
CA SER A 29 6.93 -0.60 -32.13
C SER A 29 5.60 -0.65 -32.87
N ALA A 30 4.83 0.42 -32.87
CA ALA A 30 3.79 0.68 -33.88
C ALA A 30 3.35 2.16 -33.84
N ARG A 31 4.21 3.07 -34.25
CA ARG A 31 3.80 4.40 -34.71
C ARG A 31 4.49 4.70 -36.03
N ALA A 32 3.86 4.29 -37.09
CA ALA A 32 4.08 4.92 -38.39
C ALA A 32 2.80 4.81 -39.23
N VAL A 33 2.32 5.99 -39.60
CA VAL A 33 1.51 6.30 -40.79
C VAL A 33 0.08 5.75 -40.84
N LEU A 34 -0.89 6.65 -40.62
CA LEU A 34 -2.00 6.87 -41.57
C LEU A 34 -2.67 8.22 -41.24
N ALA A 35 -2.64 9.13 -42.21
CA ALA A 35 -3.35 10.41 -42.23
C ALA A 35 -4.84 10.19 -42.61
N PRO A 36 -5.69 11.23 -42.57
CA PRO A 36 -7.09 11.14 -42.20
C PRO A 36 -8.00 10.88 -43.37
N LEU A 37 -9.00 10.04 -43.16
CA LEU A 37 -10.23 10.10 -43.95
C LEU A 37 -11.37 10.35 -42.97
N GLY A 38 -12.03 11.48 -43.14
CA GLY A 38 -13.21 11.84 -42.44
C GLY A 38 -14.35 10.88 -42.75
N VAL A 39 -15.31 10.74 -41.85
CA VAL A 39 -16.75 10.63 -42.07
C VAL A 39 -17.43 10.24 -40.76
N GLY A 40 -18.52 10.94 -40.41
CA GLY A 40 -19.68 10.35 -39.81
C GLY A 40 -19.77 10.31 -38.29
N VAL A 41 -20.35 11.36 -37.74
CA VAL A 41 -21.04 11.33 -36.45
C VAL A 41 -22.11 10.23 -36.50
N LEU A 42 -21.89 9.13 -35.81
CA LEU A 42 -22.95 8.25 -35.32
C LEU A 42 -22.96 8.39 -33.80
N ALA A 43 -23.99 9.08 -33.33
CA ALA A 43 -24.39 9.03 -31.93
C ALA A 43 -24.84 7.60 -31.63
N ASP A 44 -23.98 6.81 -31.01
CA ASP A 44 -24.37 5.48 -30.52
C ASP A 44 -24.64 5.57 -29.02
N THR A 45 -25.86 5.26 -28.75
CA THR A 45 -26.54 5.21 -27.48
C THR A 45 -25.76 4.41 -26.45
N LEU A 46 -25.43 5.08 -25.35
CA LEU A 46 -24.99 4.43 -24.11
C LEU A 46 -26.05 3.40 -23.69
N PRO A 47 -25.68 2.17 -23.35
CA PRO A 47 -26.62 1.26 -22.71
C PRO A 47 -26.95 1.77 -21.31
N ASP A 48 -28.18 2.22 -21.19
CA ASP A 48 -28.82 2.59 -19.93
C ASP A 48 -29.07 1.35 -19.07
N ARG A 49 -28.82 1.48 -17.79
CA ARG A 49 -29.15 0.66 -16.63
C ARG A 49 -28.09 -0.32 -16.13
N PRO A 50 -27.47 0.03 -14.98
CA PRO A 50 -26.96 -1.01 -14.09
C PRO A 50 -28.12 -1.86 -13.59
N SER A 51 -27.93 -3.17 -13.59
CA SER A 51 -28.82 -4.16 -12.98
C SER A 51 -29.28 -3.68 -11.59
N PRO A 52 -30.53 -3.91 -11.17
CA PRO A 52 -30.99 -3.42 -9.88
C PRO A 52 -30.13 -4.01 -8.76
N ALA A 53 -29.33 -3.15 -8.16
CA ALA A 53 -28.67 -3.46 -6.91
C ALA A 53 -29.74 -3.89 -5.92
N THR A 54 -29.64 -5.08 -5.38
CA THR A 54 -30.42 -5.55 -4.25
C THR A 54 -30.44 -4.43 -3.21
N ALA A 55 -31.63 -3.90 -2.94
CA ALA A 55 -31.83 -2.81 -1.99
C ALA A 55 -31.32 -3.26 -0.62
N HIS A 56 -30.10 -2.81 -0.24
CA HIS A 56 -29.63 -2.99 1.11
C HIS A 56 -30.52 -2.17 2.05
N PRO A 57 -30.88 -2.70 3.22
CA PRO A 57 -31.71 -1.95 4.19
C PRO A 57 -30.98 -0.63 4.53
N ARG A 58 -31.75 0.47 4.58
CA ARG A 58 -31.25 1.77 5.01
C ARG A 58 -30.72 1.63 6.44
N ARG A 59 -29.39 1.70 6.59
CA ARG A 59 -28.75 1.70 7.90
C ARG A 59 -28.99 3.05 8.58
N GLY A 60 -29.13 3.03 9.91
CA GLY A 60 -29.22 4.26 10.71
C GLY A 60 -27.91 5.08 10.60
N PRO A 61 -27.96 6.40 10.87
CA PRO A 61 -26.74 7.21 10.91
C PRO A 61 -25.82 6.69 12.01
N GLY A 62 -24.60 6.25 11.63
CA GLY A 62 -23.53 5.85 12.54
C GLY A 62 -23.03 4.41 12.47
N GLU A 63 -23.73 3.50 11.77
CA GLU A 63 -23.26 2.10 11.65
C GLU A 63 -22.40 1.89 10.40
N LEU A 64 -21.13 1.53 10.63
CA LEU A 64 -20.17 1.22 9.56
C LEU A 64 -20.57 -0.08 8.83
N PRO A 65 -20.53 -0.13 7.49
CA PRO A 65 -20.87 -1.35 6.76
C PRO A 65 -19.82 -2.43 7.02
N THR A 66 -20.26 -3.67 7.17
CA THR A 66 -19.35 -4.83 7.33
C THR A 66 -18.58 -5.17 6.06
N THR A 67 -19.03 -4.66 4.92
CA THR A 67 -18.41 -4.87 3.61
C THR A 67 -18.64 -3.64 2.73
N ILE A 68 -17.60 -3.17 2.05
CA ILE A 68 -17.67 -2.10 1.05
C ILE A 68 -17.01 -2.63 -0.23
N TYR A 69 -17.68 -2.47 -1.35
CA TYR A 69 -17.13 -2.85 -2.66
C TYR A 69 -16.49 -1.63 -3.33
N GLY A 70 -15.21 -1.73 -3.69
CA GLY A 70 -14.43 -0.67 -4.35
C GLY A 70 -14.56 -0.66 -5.88
N GLY A 71 -15.34 -1.57 -6.46
CA GLY A 71 -15.50 -1.69 -7.90
C GLY A 71 -14.51 -2.66 -8.54
N ALA A 72 -14.60 -2.76 -9.87
CA ALA A 72 -13.73 -3.56 -10.72
C ALA A 72 -13.18 -2.69 -11.87
N TRP A 73 -11.86 -2.51 -11.93
CA TRP A 73 -11.22 -1.53 -12.78
C TRP A 73 -10.20 -2.16 -13.73
N PRO A 74 -10.05 -1.61 -14.97
CA PRO A 74 -9.06 -2.08 -15.96
C PRO A 74 -7.66 -1.54 -15.63
N THR A 75 -7.14 -1.90 -14.46
CA THR A 75 -5.85 -1.46 -13.92
C THR A 75 -5.17 -2.64 -13.24
N SER A 76 -3.98 -2.45 -12.71
CA SER A 76 -3.29 -3.43 -11.88
C SER A 76 -3.99 -3.60 -10.51
N HIS A 77 -3.36 -4.24 -9.56
CA HIS A 77 -4.02 -4.62 -8.29
C HIS A 77 -4.31 -3.41 -7.37
N VAL A 78 -5.24 -3.61 -6.45
CA VAL A 78 -5.50 -2.68 -5.36
C VAL A 78 -4.31 -2.66 -4.38
N GLN A 79 -3.94 -1.45 -3.92
CA GLN A 79 -2.74 -1.19 -3.13
C GLN A 79 -3.00 -0.58 -1.76
N GLY A 80 -4.11 0.15 -1.59
CA GLY A 80 -4.42 0.85 -0.35
C GLY A 80 -5.86 1.33 -0.28
N ILE A 81 -6.24 1.79 0.91
CA ILE A 81 -7.56 2.31 1.22
C ILE A 81 -7.40 3.47 2.22
N ALA A 82 -8.23 4.51 2.10
CA ALA A 82 -8.40 5.54 3.12
C ALA A 82 -9.89 5.83 3.32
N VAL A 83 -10.35 5.98 4.57
CA VAL A 83 -11.76 6.16 4.91
C VAL A 83 -12.02 7.50 5.56
N ASP A 84 -12.74 8.37 4.88
CA ASP A 84 -13.29 9.59 5.46
C ASP A 84 -14.67 9.30 6.10
N GLN A 85 -14.65 8.91 7.37
CA GLN A 85 -15.86 8.60 8.12
C GLN A 85 -16.78 9.83 8.23
N ARG A 86 -16.23 11.06 8.28
CA ARG A 86 -17.00 12.31 8.41
C ARG A 86 -17.78 12.62 7.13
N ARG A 87 -17.18 12.36 5.96
CA ARG A 87 -17.82 12.59 4.66
C ARG A 87 -18.50 11.34 4.11
N GLY A 88 -18.35 10.18 4.78
CA GLY A 88 -18.87 8.90 4.30
C GLY A 88 -18.27 8.50 2.96
N SER A 89 -16.98 8.78 2.75
CA SER A 89 -16.26 8.45 1.52
C SER A 89 -15.14 7.45 1.78
N VAL A 90 -14.90 6.60 0.79
CA VAL A 90 -13.79 5.65 0.79
C VAL A 90 -12.97 5.90 -0.46
N TYR A 91 -11.66 5.97 -0.31
CA TYR A 91 -10.69 6.14 -1.38
C TYR A 91 -9.90 4.84 -1.53
N TRP A 92 -9.71 4.42 -2.75
CA TRP A 92 -9.05 3.17 -3.12
C TRP A 92 -7.94 3.49 -4.10
N SER A 93 -6.70 3.12 -3.78
CA SER A 93 -5.64 3.14 -4.79
C SER A 93 -5.63 1.81 -5.53
N PHE A 94 -5.71 1.92 -6.83
CA PHE A 94 -5.26 0.89 -7.75
C PHE A 94 -3.99 1.42 -8.42
N THR A 95 -3.10 0.56 -8.83
CA THR A 95 -1.75 0.98 -9.29
C THR A 95 -1.75 2.21 -10.20
N GLU A 96 -2.72 2.34 -11.12
CA GLU A 96 -2.79 3.44 -12.09
C GLU A 96 -4.01 4.37 -11.91
N ALA A 97 -4.75 4.22 -10.80
CA ALA A 97 -5.95 5.02 -10.58
C ALA A 97 -6.28 5.19 -9.09
N LEU A 98 -6.90 6.32 -8.75
CA LEU A 98 -7.61 6.51 -7.49
C LEU A 98 -9.11 6.46 -7.74
N VAL A 99 -9.83 5.69 -6.94
CA VAL A 99 -11.29 5.58 -6.98
C VAL A 99 -11.87 6.11 -5.68
N ARG A 100 -12.92 6.93 -5.76
CA ARG A 100 -13.71 7.38 -4.61
C ARG A 100 -15.09 6.73 -4.67
N THR A 101 -15.49 6.08 -3.58
CA THR A 101 -16.85 5.55 -3.38
C THR A 101 -17.49 6.17 -2.15
N ASP A 102 -18.80 6.01 -1.98
CA ASP A 102 -19.42 6.16 -0.67
C ASP A 102 -19.31 4.85 0.13
N LEU A 103 -19.79 4.86 1.37
CA LEU A 103 -19.80 3.68 2.25
C LEU A 103 -20.73 2.55 1.75
N ALA A 104 -21.61 2.81 0.80
CA ALA A 104 -22.42 1.78 0.13
C ALA A 104 -21.73 1.19 -1.11
N GLY A 105 -20.50 1.63 -1.43
CA GLY A 105 -19.72 1.20 -2.59
C GLY A 105 -20.16 1.86 -3.91
N ARG A 106 -21.00 2.90 -3.88
CA ARG A 106 -21.35 3.65 -5.09
C ARG A 106 -20.18 4.55 -5.47
N VAL A 107 -19.73 4.47 -6.72
CA VAL A 107 -18.64 5.29 -7.25
C VAL A 107 -19.07 6.76 -7.29
N LEU A 108 -18.27 7.63 -6.67
CA LEU A 108 -18.46 9.07 -6.66
C LEU A 108 -17.56 9.77 -7.69
N GLY A 109 -16.38 9.21 -7.94
CA GLY A 109 -15.44 9.74 -8.91
C GLY A 109 -14.19 8.89 -9.02
N THR A 110 -13.36 9.19 -10.04
CA THR A 110 -12.06 8.56 -10.22
C THR A 110 -11.03 9.54 -10.73
N VAL A 111 -9.76 9.33 -10.34
CA VAL A 111 -8.59 9.97 -10.95
C VAL A 111 -7.85 8.90 -11.75
N THR A 112 -7.61 9.16 -13.02
CA THR A 112 -6.99 8.22 -13.97
C THR A 112 -5.85 8.90 -14.74
N GLY A 113 -5.13 8.15 -15.58
CA GLY A 113 -4.00 8.69 -16.34
C GLY A 113 -2.70 8.74 -15.53
N ILE A 114 -2.61 8.01 -14.43
CA ILE A 114 -1.36 7.74 -13.72
C ILE A 114 -0.67 6.57 -14.43
N THR A 115 0.58 6.74 -14.84
CA THR A 115 1.40 5.67 -15.44
C THR A 115 2.45 5.13 -14.46
N GLY A 116 2.58 5.79 -13.31
CA GLY A 116 3.39 5.35 -12.19
C GLY A 116 2.70 4.31 -11.33
N HIS A 117 3.28 4.03 -10.17
CA HIS A 117 2.74 3.11 -9.20
C HIS A 117 2.20 3.88 -7.99
N LEU A 118 0.88 3.99 -7.90
CA LEU A 118 0.18 4.54 -6.74
C LEU A 118 0.02 3.41 -5.72
N GLY A 119 0.65 3.57 -4.55
CA GLY A 119 0.65 2.59 -3.48
C GLY A 119 -0.42 2.86 -2.42
N ASP A 120 -0.03 2.78 -1.16
CA ASP A 120 -0.88 2.96 0.00
C ASP A 120 -1.48 4.37 0.11
N LEU A 121 -2.56 4.51 0.86
CA LEU A 121 -3.28 5.77 1.07
C LEU A 121 -3.52 6.03 2.55
N ASP A 122 -3.52 7.30 2.94
CA ASP A 122 -4.10 7.74 4.21
C ASP A 122 -4.76 9.13 4.10
N LEU A 123 -5.63 9.43 5.02
CA LEU A 123 -6.38 10.69 5.10
C LEU A 123 -5.79 11.63 6.14
N ASP A 124 -5.33 12.82 5.73
CA ASP A 124 -5.05 13.87 6.69
C ASP A 124 -6.37 14.42 7.27
N ARG A 125 -6.64 14.06 8.52
CA ARG A 125 -7.88 14.44 9.22
C ARG A 125 -7.98 15.93 9.51
N ARG A 126 -6.87 16.70 9.35
CA ARG A 126 -6.82 18.16 9.57
C ARG A 126 -7.39 18.93 8.39
N ASP A 127 -7.03 18.53 7.18
CA ASP A 127 -7.45 19.23 5.94
C ASP A 127 -8.39 18.39 5.04
N GLY A 128 -8.53 17.10 5.33
CA GLY A 128 -9.39 16.18 4.61
C GLY A 128 -8.88 15.80 3.22
N ARG A 129 -7.57 15.96 2.97
CA ARG A 129 -6.91 15.48 1.75
C ARG A 129 -6.46 14.05 1.90
N VAL A 130 -6.41 13.35 0.79
CA VAL A 130 -5.90 11.98 0.73
C VAL A 130 -4.46 12.04 0.27
N TYR A 131 -3.59 11.41 1.04
CA TYR A 131 -2.16 11.27 0.75
C TYR A 131 -1.90 9.85 0.29
N GLY A 132 -1.05 9.68 -0.71
CA GLY A 132 -0.66 8.36 -1.22
C GLY A 132 0.80 8.33 -1.61
N SER A 133 1.42 7.17 -1.56
CA SER A 133 2.74 6.97 -2.14
C SER A 133 2.61 6.85 -3.66
N LEU A 134 3.53 7.47 -4.40
CA LEU A 134 3.53 7.42 -5.86
C LEU A 134 4.96 7.34 -6.38
N GLU A 135 5.24 6.35 -7.24
CA GLU A 135 6.59 6.16 -7.74
C GLU A 135 6.68 6.03 -9.25
N TYR A 136 7.77 6.58 -9.79
CA TYR A 136 8.23 6.45 -11.16
C TYR A 136 9.68 5.95 -11.12
N ARG A 137 9.87 4.65 -10.92
CA ARG A 137 11.20 4.05 -10.68
C ARG A 137 12.18 4.29 -11.80
N ASP A 138 11.72 4.18 -13.05
CA ASP A 138 12.57 4.40 -14.23
C ASP A 138 13.10 5.84 -14.30
N ALA A 139 12.37 6.80 -13.74
CA ALA A 139 12.78 8.19 -13.61
C ALA A 139 13.52 8.47 -12.29
N GLY A 140 13.65 7.51 -11.38
CA GLY A 140 14.15 7.70 -10.02
C GLY A 140 13.35 8.75 -9.25
N ALA A 141 12.05 8.87 -9.51
CA ALA A 141 11.16 9.86 -8.92
C ALA A 141 10.17 9.20 -7.97
N PHE A 142 10.18 9.64 -6.73
CA PHE A 142 9.34 9.13 -5.65
C PHE A 142 8.62 10.29 -5.00
N TYR A 143 7.31 10.16 -4.82
CA TYR A 143 6.44 11.25 -4.37
C TYR A 143 5.51 10.82 -3.26
N VAL A 144 5.05 11.80 -2.50
CA VAL A 144 3.73 11.78 -1.89
C VAL A 144 2.76 12.46 -2.85
N ALA A 145 1.76 11.73 -3.30
CA ALA A 145 0.61 12.23 -4.03
C ALA A 145 -0.40 12.81 -3.04
N ILE A 146 -0.90 14.02 -3.30
CA ILE A 146 -1.85 14.73 -2.44
C ILE A 146 -3.09 15.05 -3.26
N PHE A 147 -4.17 14.34 -2.96
CA PHE A 147 -5.44 14.47 -3.66
C PHE A 147 -6.41 15.35 -2.86
N ASP A 148 -7.06 16.29 -3.54
CA ASP A 148 -8.24 16.98 -3.01
C ASP A 148 -9.46 16.04 -3.16
N GLY A 149 -9.63 15.16 -2.17
CA GLY A 149 -10.63 14.11 -2.19
C GLY A 149 -12.06 14.62 -2.36
N ALA A 150 -12.37 15.83 -1.85
CA ALA A 150 -13.70 16.41 -1.99
C ALA A 150 -14.05 16.77 -3.44
N ARG A 151 -13.05 17.08 -4.27
CA ARG A 151 -13.22 17.46 -5.68
C ARG A 151 -13.17 16.26 -6.64
N ILE A 152 -12.99 15.04 -6.14
CA ILE A 152 -13.11 13.83 -6.96
C ILE A 152 -14.59 13.47 -7.02
N ASP A 153 -15.34 14.19 -7.84
CA ASP A 153 -16.81 14.19 -7.92
C ASP A 153 -17.36 13.62 -9.24
N ARG A 154 -16.50 13.18 -10.15
CA ARG A 154 -16.85 12.55 -11.42
C ARG A 154 -15.82 11.50 -11.82
N VAL A 155 -16.24 10.56 -12.65
CA VAL A 155 -15.37 9.54 -13.22
C VAL A 155 -14.47 10.14 -14.31
N GLY A 156 -13.21 9.70 -14.36
CA GLY A 156 -12.27 10.04 -15.42
C GLY A 156 -11.60 11.42 -15.27
N ILE A 157 -11.41 11.92 -14.05
CA ILE A 157 -10.58 13.11 -13.83
C ILE A 157 -9.14 12.74 -14.19
N ASP A 158 -8.53 13.50 -15.09
CA ASP A 158 -7.13 13.27 -15.47
C ASP A 158 -6.17 13.71 -14.35
N ALA A 159 -5.20 12.88 -14.03
CA ALA A 159 -4.28 13.08 -12.91
C ALA A 159 -3.39 14.33 -13.08
N GLN A 160 -3.02 14.66 -14.33
CA GLN A 160 -2.08 15.76 -14.60
C GLN A 160 -2.80 17.10 -14.84
N THR A 161 -3.99 17.08 -15.45
CA THR A 161 -4.71 18.28 -15.86
C THR A 161 -5.99 18.57 -15.09
N GLY A 162 -6.50 17.58 -14.32
CA GLY A 162 -7.75 17.69 -13.58
C GLY A 162 -7.71 18.61 -12.37
N GLY A 163 -6.54 19.05 -11.92
CA GLY A 163 -6.35 20.02 -10.85
C GLY A 163 -6.75 19.50 -9.45
N VAL A 164 -6.83 18.18 -9.28
CA VAL A 164 -7.18 17.51 -8.00
C VAL A 164 -5.99 16.82 -7.37
N LEU A 165 -4.87 16.69 -8.08
CA LEU A 165 -3.64 16.02 -7.65
C LEU A 165 -2.46 16.98 -7.69
N THR A 166 -1.71 17.01 -6.59
CA THR A 166 -0.36 17.58 -6.53
C THR A 166 0.59 16.55 -5.94
N THR A 167 1.88 16.71 -6.18
CA THR A 167 2.90 15.78 -5.71
C THR A 167 4.03 16.52 -4.98
N VAL A 168 4.64 15.86 -4.00
CA VAL A 168 5.82 16.32 -3.25
C VAL A 168 6.90 15.26 -3.33
N HIS A 169 8.08 15.62 -3.82
CA HIS A 169 9.17 14.69 -4.06
C HIS A 169 9.85 14.24 -2.76
N LEU A 170 10.07 12.93 -2.62
CA LEU A 170 10.74 12.29 -1.49
C LEU A 170 12.22 12.07 -1.81
N ARG A 171 13.05 13.05 -1.45
CA ARG A 171 14.49 13.02 -1.74
C ARG A 171 15.22 11.88 -1.04
N ASP A 172 14.83 11.54 0.19
CA ASP A 172 15.46 10.45 0.95
C ASP A 172 15.22 9.10 0.30
N VAL A 173 13.99 8.84 -0.16
CA VAL A 173 13.65 7.62 -0.90
C VAL A 173 14.47 7.52 -2.19
N ALA A 174 14.54 8.62 -2.95
CA ALA A 174 15.31 8.68 -4.20
C ALA A 174 16.81 8.43 -3.95
N ARG A 175 17.38 8.99 -2.87
CA ARG A 175 18.78 8.75 -2.48
C ARG A 175 19.02 7.30 -2.09
N ASP A 176 18.15 6.71 -1.29
CA ASP A 176 18.29 5.32 -0.86
C ASP A 176 18.11 4.35 -2.04
N PHE A 177 17.20 4.67 -2.97
CA PHE A 177 17.03 3.90 -4.20
C PHE A 177 18.26 3.93 -5.10
N ALA A 178 18.92 5.09 -5.21
CA ALA A 178 20.10 5.29 -6.03
C ALA A 178 21.43 5.00 -5.32
N ALA A 179 21.43 4.73 -3.99
CA ALA A 179 22.64 4.55 -3.22
C ALA A 179 23.38 3.26 -3.57
N GLY A 180 24.65 3.35 -3.89
CA GLY A 180 25.54 2.21 -4.10
C GLY A 180 26.41 1.92 -2.87
N VAL A 181 26.86 0.69 -2.74
CA VAL A 181 27.73 0.26 -1.64
C VAL A 181 29.07 0.98 -1.66
N ASP A 182 29.57 1.31 -2.83
CA ASP A 182 30.89 1.93 -3.07
C ASP A 182 30.81 3.44 -3.30
N GLY A 183 29.64 4.06 -3.05
CA GLY A 183 29.43 5.49 -3.26
C GLY A 183 29.27 5.92 -4.72
N ASP A 184 29.28 4.99 -5.64
CA ASP A 184 29.01 5.18 -7.07
C ASP A 184 27.50 5.29 -7.32
N GLY A 185 26.89 6.36 -6.94
CA GLY A 185 25.44 6.57 -7.15
C GLY A 185 24.99 6.04 -8.52
N GLY A 186 23.97 5.19 -8.54
CA GLY A 186 23.40 4.69 -9.79
C GLY A 186 22.93 5.83 -10.67
N SER A 187 22.88 5.60 -11.97
CA SER A 187 22.26 6.53 -12.93
C SER A 187 20.79 6.74 -12.56
N ALA A 188 20.29 7.94 -12.79
CA ALA A 188 18.87 8.26 -12.55
C ALA A 188 17.97 7.20 -13.22
N GLY A 189 17.08 6.58 -12.45
CA GLY A 189 16.15 5.56 -12.93
C GLY A 189 16.66 4.13 -12.97
N VAL A 190 17.93 3.87 -12.64
CA VAL A 190 18.46 2.51 -12.58
C VAL A 190 19.06 2.28 -11.19
N ALA A 191 18.43 1.38 -10.43
CA ALA A 191 18.98 0.96 -9.15
C ALA A 191 20.30 0.23 -9.37
N PRO A 192 21.42 0.60 -8.69
CA PRO A 192 22.69 -0.11 -8.81
C PRO A 192 22.55 -1.57 -8.32
N ARG A 193 23.41 -2.44 -8.80
CA ARG A 193 23.34 -3.87 -8.48
C ARG A 193 23.64 -4.17 -7.00
N ARG A 194 24.39 -3.33 -6.35
CA ARG A 194 24.72 -3.42 -4.92
C ARG A 194 24.38 -2.09 -4.27
N HIS A 195 23.57 -2.13 -3.24
CA HIS A 195 23.06 -0.94 -2.58
C HIS A 195 23.42 -0.97 -1.11
N ARG A 196 23.72 0.19 -0.56
CA ARG A 196 23.79 0.38 0.87
C ARG A 196 22.41 0.30 1.51
N TYR A 197 21.43 0.95 0.89
CA TYR A 197 20.02 0.92 1.26
C TYR A 197 19.15 0.73 0.02
N GLY A 198 19.46 -0.23 -0.81
CA GLY A 198 18.60 -0.48 -1.96
C GLY A 198 17.15 -0.67 -1.54
N THR A 199 16.25 -0.02 -2.24
CA THR A 199 14.80 -0.21 -2.05
C THR A 199 14.13 -0.63 -3.35
N SER A 200 13.05 -1.36 -3.26
CA SER A 200 12.22 -1.71 -4.42
C SER A 200 11.25 -0.60 -4.82
N GLY A 201 11.15 0.46 -4.03
CA GLY A 201 10.19 1.54 -4.19
C GLY A 201 9.60 1.95 -2.84
N VAL A 202 8.56 2.75 -2.86
CA VAL A 202 7.83 3.21 -1.69
C VAL A 202 6.35 2.89 -1.84
N ASP A 203 5.78 2.17 -0.85
CA ASP A 203 4.35 1.86 -0.83
C ASP A 203 3.67 2.38 0.43
N GLY A 204 4.13 1.99 1.64
CA GLY A 204 3.45 2.32 2.89
C GLY A 204 3.46 3.82 3.24
N ILE A 205 2.30 4.34 3.66
CA ILE A 205 2.13 5.73 4.10
C ILE A 205 1.00 5.83 5.11
N SER A 206 1.20 6.59 6.21
CA SER A 206 0.12 6.86 7.18
C SER A 206 0.42 8.07 8.05
N PHE A 207 -0.62 8.67 8.62
CA PHE A 207 -0.53 9.73 9.61
C PHE A 207 -0.62 9.19 11.03
N GLY A 208 0.27 9.65 11.89
CA GLY A 208 0.24 9.34 13.31
C GLY A 208 1.29 10.12 14.07
N PRO A 209 1.36 9.98 15.40
CA PRO A 209 2.36 10.67 16.23
C PRO A 209 3.77 10.15 15.94
N PRO A 210 4.81 10.95 16.19
CA PRO A 210 6.19 10.51 16.07
C PRO A 210 6.50 9.32 16.99
N LEU A 211 7.40 8.44 16.57
CA LEU A 211 7.85 7.33 17.41
C LEU A 211 8.53 7.86 18.69
N GLY A 212 8.03 7.41 19.84
CA GLY A 212 8.50 7.84 21.16
C GLY A 212 7.84 9.13 21.68
N ASP A 213 6.89 9.69 20.94
CA ASP A 213 6.10 10.86 21.37
C ASP A 213 4.62 10.64 20.99
N PRO A 214 3.89 9.75 21.71
CA PRO A 214 2.53 9.37 21.36
C PRO A 214 1.50 10.50 21.48
N ASP A 215 1.82 11.57 22.21
CA ASP A 215 1.00 12.76 22.38
C ASP A 215 1.43 13.89 21.44
N GLY A 216 2.47 13.69 20.65
CA GLY A 216 2.99 14.65 19.69
C GLY A 216 2.03 14.88 18.52
N PRO A 217 2.24 15.97 17.77
CA PRO A 217 1.43 16.25 16.59
C PRO A 217 1.67 15.20 15.51
N ASP A 218 0.60 14.78 14.82
CA ASP A 218 0.70 13.82 13.73
C ASP A 218 1.70 14.28 12.65
N VAL A 219 2.56 13.37 12.27
CA VAL A 219 3.47 13.43 11.12
C VAL A 219 3.02 12.46 10.04
N LEU A 220 3.43 12.69 8.82
CA LEU A 220 3.30 11.70 7.76
C LEU A 220 4.47 10.73 7.86
N MET A 221 4.18 9.46 8.07
CA MET A 221 5.16 8.38 8.02
C MET A 221 5.14 7.74 6.66
N VAL A 222 6.32 7.57 6.04
CA VAL A 222 6.49 6.89 4.76
C VAL A 222 7.38 5.67 4.97
N ALA A 223 7.00 4.52 4.43
CA ALA A 223 7.68 3.26 4.71
C ALA A 223 8.12 2.52 3.46
N TYR A 224 9.30 1.90 3.53
CA TYR A 224 9.85 1.01 2.50
C TYR A 224 10.85 0.01 3.08
N GLY A 225 11.13 -1.06 2.34
CA GLY A 225 12.13 -2.05 2.72
C GLY A 225 13.53 -1.70 2.22
N VAL A 226 14.57 -2.08 2.97
CA VAL A 226 15.95 -1.91 2.56
C VAL A 226 16.65 -3.24 2.35
N TYR A 227 17.44 -3.32 1.29
CA TYR A 227 18.17 -4.50 0.86
C TYR A 227 19.68 -4.26 0.93
N PRO A 228 20.48 -5.27 1.29
CA PRO A 228 21.92 -5.23 1.02
C PRO A 228 22.22 -5.43 -0.48
N ASP A 229 21.33 -6.04 -1.22
CA ASP A 229 21.42 -6.29 -2.66
C ASP A 229 20.01 -6.38 -3.25
N THR A 230 19.66 -5.50 -4.19
CA THR A 230 18.34 -5.45 -4.84
C THR A 230 18.01 -6.65 -5.73
N ARG A 231 18.97 -7.50 -6.03
CA ARG A 231 18.71 -8.78 -6.69
C ARG A 231 18.04 -9.79 -5.75
N ARG A 232 18.14 -9.59 -4.45
CA ARG A 232 17.40 -10.34 -3.44
C ARG A 232 15.98 -9.81 -3.37
N ARG A 233 15.04 -10.71 -3.07
CA ARG A 233 13.62 -10.38 -2.85
C ARG A 233 13.25 -10.35 -1.37
N ASP A 234 14.23 -10.47 -0.49
CA ASP A 234 14.06 -10.44 0.96
C ASP A 234 14.91 -9.33 1.55
N ASN A 235 14.33 -8.54 2.43
CA ASN A 235 15.01 -7.48 3.16
C ASN A 235 15.00 -7.75 4.67
N ASP A 236 15.98 -7.16 5.36
CA ASP A 236 16.17 -7.37 6.80
C ASP A 236 15.50 -6.27 7.62
N HIS A 237 15.34 -5.08 7.06
CA HIS A 237 14.77 -3.93 7.73
C HIS A 237 13.76 -3.21 6.85
N GLN A 238 12.81 -2.59 7.52
CA GLN A 238 11.99 -1.53 6.96
C GLN A 238 12.58 -0.18 7.39
N VAL A 239 12.39 0.85 6.58
CA VAL A 239 12.65 2.25 6.94
C VAL A 239 11.32 2.94 7.14
N LEU A 240 11.21 3.73 8.19
CA LEU A 240 10.14 4.67 8.44
C LEU A 240 10.73 6.08 8.39
N LEU A 241 10.24 6.92 7.46
CA LEU A 241 10.59 8.32 7.34
C LEU A 241 9.45 9.17 7.87
N ALA A 242 9.70 10.00 8.87
CA ALA A 242 8.72 10.92 9.41
C ALA A 242 8.86 12.30 8.77
N TYR A 243 7.72 12.92 8.42
CA TYR A 243 7.66 14.26 7.83
C TYR A 243 6.59 15.12 8.50
N ASP A 244 6.95 16.31 8.97
CA ASP A 244 5.98 17.36 9.24
C ASP A 244 5.52 17.97 7.91
N VAL A 245 4.30 17.63 7.53
CA VAL A 245 3.73 18.11 6.25
C VAL A 245 3.15 19.51 6.31
N ARG A 246 3.19 20.17 7.47
CA ARG A 246 2.77 21.57 7.60
C ARG A 246 3.63 22.45 6.70
N GLY A 247 3.00 23.21 5.84
CA GLY A 247 3.70 24.08 4.89
C GLY A 247 4.24 23.35 3.64
N TRP A 248 3.86 22.10 3.39
CA TRP A 248 4.24 21.37 2.18
C TRP A 248 3.66 21.95 0.89
N GLN A 249 2.66 22.85 0.98
CA GLN A 249 2.13 23.59 -0.16
C GLN A 249 3.23 24.33 -0.97
N ARG A 250 4.32 24.75 -0.32
CA ARG A 250 5.49 25.37 -1.00
C ARG A 250 6.21 24.41 -1.93
N PHE A 251 6.15 23.11 -1.66
CA PHE A 251 6.78 22.06 -2.45
C PHE A 251 5.84 21.42 -3.47
N ALA A 252 4.53 21.44 -3.18
CA ALA A 252 3.52 20.79 -4.00
C ALA A 252 3.53 21.34 -5.44
N ARG A 253 3.54 20.44 -6.41
CA ARG A 253 3.47 20.76 -7.84
C ARG A 253 2.45 19.85 -8.51
N PRO A 254 1.79 20.31 -9.58
CA PRO A 254 1.02 19.41 -10.42
C PRO A 254 1.88 18.24 -10.88
N LEU A 255 1.25 17.07 -11.06
CA LEU A 255 1.92 15.91 -11.63
C LEU A 255 2.29 16.22 -13.10
N ASP A 256 3.53 15.98 -13.47
CA ASP A 256 4.02 15.98 -14.85
C ASP A 256 4.90 14.72 -15.02
N GLU A 257 4.34 13.70 -15.67
CA GLU A 257 5.02 12.42 -15.86
C GLU A 257 6.12 12.47 -16.91
N ARG A 258 6.06 13.48 -17.83
CA ARG A 258 7.11 13.68 -18.84
C ARG A 258 8.33 14.38 -18.27
N HIS A 259 8.11 15.28 -17.30
CA HIS A 259 9.15 16.06 -16.65
C HIS A 259 9.01 15.97 -15.13
N PRO A 260 9.34 14.81 -14.53
CA PRO A 260 9.19 14.58 -13.11
C PRO A 260 9.98 15.58 -12.27
N HIS A 261 9.29 16.41 -11.49
CA HIS A 261 9.92 17.45 -10.69
C HIS A 261 10.65 16.88 -9.45
N ARG A 262 11.54 17.68 -8.87
CA ARG A 262 12.30 17.34 -7.64
C ARG A 262 11.96 18.28 -6.48
N SER A 263 10.80 18.94 -6.52
CA SER A 263 10.34 19.84 -5.46
C SER A 263 9.85 19.03 -4.25
N GLY A 264 10.52 19.18 -3.12
CA GLY A 264 10.24 18.45 -1.88
C GLY A 264 11.18 18.86 -0.76
N PRO A 265 10.96 18.39 0.48
CA PRO A 265 11.84 18.63 1.61
C PRO A 265 13.24 18.12 1.34
N TRP A 266 14.24 18.75 1.97
CA TRP A 266 15.64 18.32 1.82
C TRP A 266 15.89 16.93 2.40
N ALA A 267 15.29 16.67 3.57
CA ALA A 267 15.37 15.41 4.29
C ALA A 267 14.08 15.18 5.08
N ALA A 268 13.86 13.94 5.49
CA ALA A 268 12.89 13.60 6.51
C ALA A 268 13.29 14.21 7.86
N ASP A 269 12.32 14.47 8.72
CA ASP A 269 12.56 14.95 10.09
C ASP A 269 13.14 13.84 10.96
N ASP A 270 12.77 12.59 10.67
CA ASP A 270 13.34 11.39 11.30
C ASP A 270 13.43 10.24 10.32
N LYS A 271 14.45 9.38 10.51
CA LYS A 271 14.67 8.13 9.76
C LYS A 271 14.95 7.00 10.73
N VAL A 272 14.04 6.04 10.77
CA VAL A 272 14.05 4.93 11.72
C VAL A 272 14.05 3.60 10.99
N PHE A 273 14.81 2.62 11.51
CA PHE A 273 14.87 1.27 10.96
C PHE A 273 14.11 0.30 11.85
N VAL A 274 13.32 -0.58 11.26
CA VAL A 274 12.58 -1.65 11.93
C VAL A 274 13.08 -2.99 11.43
N ARG A 275 13.55 -3.85 12.32
CA ARG A 275 14.03 -5.18 11.94
C ARG A 275 12.87 -6.16 11.80
N THR A 276 12.51 -6.50 10.58
CA THR A 276 11.51 -7.52 10.26
C THR A 276 12.13 -8.84 9.80
N GLY A 277 13.35 -8.80 9.32
CA GLY A 277 14.21 -9.93 9.03
C GLY A 277 13.93 -10.69 7.74
N ASN A 278 12.70 -10.72 7.26
CA ASN A 278 12.33 -11.51 6.08
C ASN A 278 11.06 -10.99 5.42
N THR A 279 11.17 -9.93 4.62
CA THR A 279 10.06 -9.38 3.84
C THR A 279 10.46 -9.20 2.38
N ALA A 280 9.49 -9.22 1.46
CA ALA A 280 9.68 -8.89 0.06
C ALA A 280 9.06 -7.53 -0.24
N TYR A 281 9.69 -6.73 -1.10
CA TYR A 281 9.24 -5.40 -1.57
C TYR A 281 9.07 -4.30 -0.50
N GLY A 282 9.17 -4.63 0.79
CA GLY A 282 8.99 -3.69 1.88
C GLY A 282 7.57 -3.61 2.43
N VAL A 283 7.27 -2.49 3.10
CA VAL A 283 5.93 -2.23 3.66
C VAL A 283 4.99 -1.89 2.53
N GLN A 284 3.93 -2.65 2.42
CA GLN A 284 2.90 -2.44 1.40
C GLN A 284 1.81 -1.48 1.89
N ASN A 285 1.37 -1.66 3.14
CA ASN A 285 0.49 -0.73 3.83
C ASN A 285 1.05 -0.45 5.23
N LEU A 286 1.06 0.81 5.57
CA LEU A 286 1.42 1.32 6.89
C LEU A 286 0.18 1.92 7.53
N GLU A 287 -0.05 1.68 8.81
CA GLU A 287 -1.20 2.22 9.51
C GLU A 287 -0.90 2.53 10.96
N TYR A 288 -1.27 3.72 11.45
CA TYR A 288 -1.22 4.04 12.87
C TYR A 288 -2.56 3.76 13.54
N ASP A 289 -2.58 2.77 14.40
CA ASP A 289 -3.76 2.44 15.18
C ASP A 289 -3.79 3.19 16.52
N ARG A 290 -4.69 4.18 16.62
CA ARG A 290 -4.86 4.98 17.84
C ARG A 290 -5.40 4.18 19.01
N HIS A 291 -6.09 3.07 18.77
CA HIS A 291 -6.62 2.23 19.83
C HIS A 291 -5.51 1.49 20.59
N THR A 292 -4.49 1.04 19.88
CA THR A 292 -3.35 0.30 20.47
C THR A 292 -2.10 1.17 20.64
N GLY A 293 -2.04 2.35 20.04
CA GLY A 293 -0.85 3.21 20.00
C GLY A 293 0.30 2.63 19.17
N ARG A 294 -0.02 1.86 18.13
CA ARG A 294 0.96 1.11 17.34
C ARG A 294 0.97 1.50 15.88
N TRP A 295 2.16 1.43 15.29
CA TRP A 295 2.36 1.48 13.85
C TRP A 295 2.34 0.06 13.30
N LEU A 296 1.32 -0.27 12.52
CA LEU A 296 1.14 -1.55 11.85
C LEU A 296 1.77 -1.52 10.46
N MET A 297 2.56 -2.52 10.13
CA MET A 297 3.22 -2.66 8.83
C MET A 297 2.77 -3.96 8.18
N ALA A 298 1.91 -3.87 7.17
CA ALA A 298 1.54 -5.01 6.35
C ALA A 298 2.54 -5.17 5.20
N VAL A 299 3.06 -6.39 5.03
CA VAL A 299 4.17 -6.70 4.12
C VAL A 299 3.89 -7.96 3.32
N TYR A 300 4.62 -8.15 2.22
CA TYR A 300 4.75 -9.47 1.63
C TYR A 300 5.83 -10.28 2.34
N PRO A 301 5.53 -11.55 2.72
CA PRO A 301 6.53 -12.45 3.27
C PRO A 301 7.71 -12.65 2.33
N GLY A 302 8.92 -12.70 2.89
CA GLY A 302 10.14 -12.96 2.12
C GLY A 302 10.41 -14.44 1.89
N GLY A 303 11.51 -14.73 1.20
CA GLY A 303 11.95 -16.11 0.89
C GLY A 303 13.15 -16.61 1.71
N LYS A 304 13.56 -15.91 2.78
CA LYS A 304 14.76 -16.23 3.54
C LYS A 304 14.59 -17.51 4.34
N ARG A 305 15.40 -18.51 4.01
CA ARG A 305 15.36 -19.81 4.68
C ARG A 305 15.64 -19.68 6.20
N GLY A 306 14.80 -20.33 7.01
CA GLY A 306 14.94 -20.38 8.45
C GLY A 306 14.55 -19.10 9.18
N TRP A 307 13.89 -18.16 8.53
CA TRP A 307 13.29 -16.98 9.14
C TRP A 307 11.77 -17.13 9.25
N PRO A 308 11.14 -16.51 10.25
CA PRO A 308 9.68 -16.48 10.30
C PRO A 308 9.12 -15.72 9.11
N ASN A 309 7.93 -16.08 8.69
CA ASN A 309 7.29 -15.54 7.48
C ASN A 309 5.99 -14.81 7.88
N TYR A 310 6.15 -13.78 8.72
CA TYR A 310 5.04 -12.93 9.11
C TYR A 310 4.69 -11.95 7.99
N SER A 311 3.41 -11.59 7.91
CA SER A 311 2.88 -10.62 6.93
C SER A 311 2.36 -9.34 7.57
N LEU A 312 2.32 -9.27 8.90
CA LEU A 312 1.98 -8.09 9.67
C LEU A 312 2.95 -7.94 10.85
N TYR A 313 3.49 -6.75 11.00
CA TYR A 313 4.34 -6.35 12.12
C TYR A 313 3.75 -5.14 12.81
N ALA A 314 4.04 -4.96 14.10
CA ALA A 314 3.67 -3.78 14.85
C ALA A 314 4.92 -3.17 15.50
N VAL A 315 5.07 -1.85 15.39
CA VAL A 315 6.06 -1.06 16.12
C VAL A 315 5.36 -0.39 17.29
N ASP A 316 5.99 -0.44 18.45
CA ASP A 316 5.54 0.28 19.64
C ASP A 316 5.73 1.79 19.44
N GLY A 317 4.63 2.52 19.28
CA GLY A 317 4.65 3.97 19.05
C GLY A 317 5.17 4.78 20.23
N ALA A 318 5.04 4.27 21.46
CA ALA A 318 5.45 4.96 22.68
C ALA A 318 6.95 4.80 22.99
N THR A 319 7.60 3.76 22.47
CA THR A 319 9.02 3.52 22.74
C THR A 319 9.91 4.34 21.80
N PRO A 320 10.75 5.26 22.33
CA PRO A 320 11.69 6.03 21.51
C PRO A 320 12.70 5.14 20.77
N PRO A 321 12.92 5.34 19.47
CA PRO A 321 13.95 4.60 18.72
C PRO A 321 15.34 4.81 19.30
N GLN A 322 16.10 3.72 19.41
CA GLN A 322 17.44 3.69 20.00
C GLN A 322 18.53 3.65 18.93
N ARG A 323 19.64 4.34 19.14
CA ARG A 323 20.77 4.28 18.22
C ARG A 323 21.46 2.90 18.28
N GLY A 324 21.68 2.30 17.12
CA GLY A 324 22.27 0.97 17.03
C GLY A 324 22.76 0.61 15.63
N VAL A 325 23.30 -0.60 15.49
CA VAL A 325 23.77 -1.13 14.19
C VAL A 325 22.61 -1.66 13.39
N VAL A 326 22.47 -1.21 12.14
CA VAL A 326 21.50 -1.73 11.16
C VAL A 326 22.05 -3.04 10.61
N ARG A 327 21.71 -4.15 11.25
CA ARG A 327 22.26 -5.47 10.96
C ARG A 327 21.94 -5.90 9.52
N GLY A 328 22.91 -6.58 8.88
CA GLY A 328 22.74 -7.07 7.51
C GLY A 328 23.03 -6.02 6.43
N GLN A 329 23.28 -4.77 6.82
CA GLN A 329 23.76 -3.74 5.90
C GLN A 329 25.30 -3.74 5.83
N PRO A 330 25.89 -3.46 4.65
CA PRO A 330 27.33 -3.34 4.51
C PRO A 330 27.93 -2.24 5.39
N ALA A 331 29.22 -2.31 5.63
CA ALA A 331 30.02 -1.24 6.28
C ALA A 331 29.62 -0.88 7.72
N GLY A 332 28.94 -1.76 8.48
CA GLY A 332 28.60 -1.50 9.88
C GLY A 332 27.68 -0.29 10.10
N GLU A 333 26.79 -0.06 9.19
CA GLU A 333 25.82 1.05 9.22
C GLU A 333 25.11 1.17 10.56
N THR A 334 24.97 2.40 11.05
CA THR A 334 24.24 2.71 12.29
C THR A 334 23.06 3.62 12.01
N GLY A 335 21.99 3.49 12.79
CA GLY A 335 20.78 4.30 12.67
C GLY A 335 19.95 4.27 13.94
N ARG A 336 18.83 4.96 13.91
CA ARG A 336 17.80 4.83 14.94
C ARG A 336 16.99 3.57 14.67
N LEU A 337 16.85 2.71 15.67
CA LEU A 337 16.17 1.41 15.57
C LEU A 337 14.89 1.47 16.40
N ALA A 338 13.74 1.19 15.78
CA ALA A 338 12.50 1.02 16.50
C ALA A 338 12.34 -0.43 17.01
N THR A 339 11.57 -0.56 18.06
CA THR A 339 11.25 -1.83 18.71
C THR A 339 9.93 -2.37 18.20
N LEU A 340 9.91 -3.65 17.80
CA LEU A 340 8.65 -4.34 17.53
C LEU A 340 7.85 -4.50 18.84
N ALA A 341 6.55 -4.31 18.76
CA ALA A 341 5.65 -4.54 19.87
C ALA A 341 5.79 -5.98 20.43
N PRO A 342 5.58 -6.18 21.75
CA PRO A 342 5.86 -7.47 22.39
C PRO A 342 4.86 -8.59 22.02
N ASP A 343 3.81 -8.26 21.28
CA ASP A 343 2.73 -9.19 20.94
C ASP A 343 2.98 -9.95 19.64
N GLY A 344 2.05 -10.84 19.32
CA GLY A 344 2.09 -11.69 18.15
C GLY A 344 2.91 -12.96 18.33
N LEU A 345 3.08 -13.70 17.26
CA LEU A 345 3.97 -14.86 17.21
C LEU A 345 5.42 -14.39 17.38
N SER A 346 6.18 -15.15 18.16
CA SER A 346 7.58 -14.80 18.48
C SER A 346 8.52 -15.91 18.03
N ASP A 347 9.54 -15.53 17.27
CA ASP A 347 10.66 -16.41 16.94
C ASP A 347 11.85 -16.08 17.85
N ARG A 348 12.16 -16.97 18.79
CA ARG A 348 13.22 -16.74 19.78
C ARG A 348 14.62 -16.65 19.17
N ARG A 349 14.86 -17.31 18.05
CA ARG A 349 16.18 -17.34 17.40
C ARG A 349 16.49 -16.02 16.71
N THR A 350 15.50 -15.41 16.07
CA THR A 350 15.67 -14.16 15.34
C THR A 350 15.34 -12.92 16.16
N GLY A 351 14.54 -13.08 17.21
CA GLY A 351 13.98 -11.99 18.01
C GLY A 351 12.86 -11.23 17.29
N VAL A 352 12.38 -11.74 16.16
CA VAL A 352 11.32 -11.09 15.36
C VAL A 352 9.94 -11.52 15.85
N ARG A 353 9.00 -10.60 15.84
CA ARG A 353 7.61 -10.80 16.25
C ARG A 353 6.66 -10.27 15.20
N GLY A 354 5.48 -10.88 15.05
CA GLY A 354 4.47 -10.46 14.08
C GLY A 354 3.33 -11.48 13.96
N TRP A 355 2.52 -11.31 12.94
CA TRP A 355 1.35 -12.16 12.69
C TRP A 355 1.31 -12.60 11.22
N VAL A 356 0.49 -13.61 10.95
CA VAL A 356 0.10 -14.01 9.61
C VAL A 356 -1.29 -13.40 9.36
N SER A 357 -1.35 -12.31 8.63
CA SER A 357 -2.57 -11.51 8.45
C SER A 357 -2.66 -10.97 7.03
N PRO A 358 -3.87 -10.83 6.45
CA PRO A 358 -4.08 -9.95 5.32
C PRO A 358 -3.81 -8.49 5.73
N GLY A 359 -3.71 -7.59 4.76
CA GLY A 359 -3.47 -6.14 4.97
C GLY A 359 -2.57 -5.52 3.92
N SER A 360 -1.83 -6.33 3.15
CA SER A 360 -0.91 -5.82 2.11
C SER A 360 -1.59 -5.23 0.87
N ARG A 361 -2.91 -5.21 0.82
CA ARG A 361 -3.72 -4.61 -0.26
C ARG A 361 -4.60 -3.46 0.21
N GLY A 362 -4.57 -3.18 1.50
CA GLY A 362 -5.30 -2.14 2.18
C GLY A 362 -5.54 -2.53 3.62
N LEU A 363 -5.11 -1.65 4.52
CA LEU A 363 -5.24 -1.76 5.96
C LEU A 363 -5.60 -0.38 6.49
N GLU A 364 -6.80 -0.20 7.01
CA GLU A 364 -7.28 1.09 7.52
C GLU A 364 -7.82 0.95 8.93
N SER A 365 -7.25 1.67 9.89
CA SER A 365 -7.73 1.77 11.27
C SER A 365 -8.80 2.84 11.39
N LEU A 366 -9.91 2.49 12.03
CA LEU A 366 -10.99 3.43 12.30
C LEU A 366 -10.81 4.14 13.65
N GLY A 367 -9.72 3.83 14.37
CA GLY A 367 -9.29 4.47 15.61
C GLY A 367 -9.95 3.95 16.89
N ASP A 368 -10.89 3.02 16.78
CA ASP A 368 -11.63 2.40 17.90
C ASP A 368 -11.35 0.89 18.08
N GLY A 369 -10.31 0.38 17.40
CA GLY A 369 -10.00 -1.04 17.30
C GLY A 369 -10.76 -1.76 16.19
N SER A 370 -11.55 -1.04 15.39
CA SER A 370 -12.12 -1.56 14.15
C SER A 370 -11.21 -1.24 12.97
N PHE A 371 -11.18 -2.13 11.99
CA PHE A 371 -10.34 -2.02 10.80
C PHE A 371 -11.10 -2.42 9.54
N TYR A 372 -10.80 -1.76 8.43
CA TYR A 372 -11.08 -2.33 7.12
C TYR A 372 -9.84 -3.01 6.58
N LEU A 373 -9.98 -4.29 6.21
CA LEU A 373 -8.97 -5.06 5.48
C LEU A 373 -9.44 -5.28 4.04
N VAL A 374 -8.57 -4.97 3.08
CA VAL A 374 -8.90 -5.08 1.66
C VAL A 374 -8.43 -6.42 1.10
N THR A 375 -9.31 -7.05 0.37
CA THR A 375 -9.04 -8.17 -0.53
C THR A 375 -9.38 -7.77 -1.95
N GLY A 376 -8.74 -8.38 -2.91
CA GLY A 376 -9.03 -8.14 -4.32
C GLY A 376 -8.37 -9.19 -5.21
N GLY A 377 -8.86 -9.30 -6.41
CA GLY A 377 -8.39 -10.28 -7.37
C GLY A 377 -8.75 -9.90 -8.80
N TRP A 378 -8.31 -10.73 -9.73
CA TRP A 378 -8.66 -10.59 -11.12
C TRP A 378 -10.00 -11.24 -11.40
N ILE A 379 -10.91 -10.46 -11.97
CA ILE A 379 -12.22 -10.94 -12.43
C ILE A 379 -12.40 -10.60 -13.92
N VAL A 380 -13.36 -11.24 -14.57
CA VAL A 380 -13.73 -10.93 -15.95
C VAL A 380 -15.10 -10.28 -15.94
N VAL A 381 -15.20 -9.06 -16.47
CA VAL A 381 -16.43 -8.30 -16.62
C VAL A 381 -16.55 -7.92 -18.10
N ASP A 382 -17.64 -8.30 -18.74
CA ASP A 382 -17.90 -8.07 -20.17
C ASP A 382 -16.74 -8.51 -21.08
N GLY A 383 -16.15 -9.68 -20.78
CA GLY A 383 -15.02 -10.25 -21.52
C GLY A 383 -13.67 -9.55 -21.25
N GLN A 384 -13.64 -8.51 -20.43
CA GLN A 384 -12.42 -7.78 -20.07
C GLN A 384 -11.94 -8.19 -18.69
N ARG A 385 -10.62 -8.37 -18.56
CA ARG A 385 -9.95 -8.64 -17.29
C ARG A 385 -9.87 -7.35 -16.46
N ARG A 386 -10.36 -7.37 -15.23
CA ARG A 386 -10.37 -6.24 -14.30
C ARG A 386 -9.88 -6.67 -12.93
N GLN A 387 -9.30 -5.74 -12.21
CA GLN A 387 -8.95 -5.91 -10.81
C GLN A 387 -10.11 -5.42 -9.94
N ASP A 388 -10.63 -6.25 -9.05
CA ASP A 388 -11.64 -5.84 -8.06
C ASP A 388 -11.01 -5.52 -6.70
N ALA A 389 -11.80 -4.87 -5.83
CA ALA A 389 -11.46 -4.62 -4.45
C ALA A 389 -12.70 -4.71 -3.54
N THR A 390 -12.51 -5.30 -2.37
CA THR A 390 -13.54 -5.38 -1.33
C THR A 390 -12.90 -5.15 0.03
N ALA A 391 -13.37 -4.17 0.79
CA ALA A 391 -13.02 -3.95 2.18
C ALA A 391 -13.99 -4.69 3.09
N THR A 392 -13.48 -5.40 4.08
CA THR A 392 -14.28 -6.08 5.11
C THR A 392 -13.93 -5.55 6.49
N LEU A 393 -14.95 -5.34 7.31
CA LEU A 393 -14.79 -4.81 8.67
C LEU A 393 -14.32 -5.91 9.61
N HIS A 394 -13.30 -5.59 10.39
CA HIS A 394 -12.69 -6.46 11.38
C HIS A 394 -12.54 -5.74 12.72
N ARG A 395 -12.37 -6.50 13.78
CA ARG A 395 -12.02 -6.03 15.12
C ARG A 395 -10.61 -6.51 15.46
N TRP A 396 -9.76 -5.62 15.94
CA TRP A 396 -8.47 -5.98 16.49
C TRP A 396 -8.64 -6.79 17.79
N THR A 397 -7.99 -7.93 17.88
CA THR A 397 -7.98 -8.81 19.07
C THR A 397 -6.57 -9.02 19.61
N GLY A 398 -5.56 -8.74 18.79
CA GLY A 398 -4.16 -9.07 19.10
C GLY A 398 -3.88 -10.58 19.15
N GLY A 399 -4.86 -11.41 18.80
CA GLY A 399 -4.74 -12.87 18.82
C GLY A 399 -3.70 -13.42 17.84
N THR A 400 -3.33 -14.69 18.04
CA THR A 400 -2.38 -15.38 17.15
C THR A 400 -3.03 -16.62 16.55
N PRO A 401 -2.72 -17.00 15.33
CA PRO A 401 -1.73 -16.41 14.41
C PRO A 401 -2.21 -15.10 13.73
N MET A 402 -3.51 -14.78 13.79
CA MET A 402 -4.15 -13.63 13.15
C MET A 402 -4.72 -12.69 14.21
N PRO A 403 -4.44 -11.38 14.14
CA PRO A 403 -4.86 -10.42 15.18
C PRO A 403 -6.23 -9.79 14.93
N PHE A 404 -6.94 -10.20 13.89
CA PHE A 404 -8.22 -9.62 13.48
C PHE A 404 -9.32 -10.66 13.42
N ASP A 405 -10.45 -10.35 14.03
CA ASP A 405 -11.69 -11.09 13.86
C ASP A 405 -12.65 -10.35 12.93
N ARG A 406 -13.22 -11.06 11.96
CA ARG A 406 -14.19 -10.46 11.04
C ARG A 406 -15.47 -10.11 11.79
N VAL A 407 -15.95 -8.88 11.62
CA VAL A 407 -17.26 -8.46 12.13
C VAL A 407 -18.34 -9.07 11.23
N SER A 408 -19.13 -10.00 11.80
CA SER A 408 -20.32 -10.55 11.13
C SER A 408 -21.54 -9.70 11.45
N THR A 409 -22.43 -9.48 10.48
CA THR A 409 -23.80 -9.04 10.79
C THR A 409 -24.44 -10.12 11.66
N ALA A 410 -24.80 -9.78 12.90
CA ALA A 410 -25.63 -10.68 13.69
C ALA A 410 -26.91 -10.96 12.89
N THR A 411 -27.05 -12.18 12.38
CA THR A 411 -28.34 -12.66 11.90
C THR A 411 -29.22 -12.72 13.14
N ALA A 412 -30.14 -11.76 13.27
CA ALA A 412 -31.24 -11.89 14.21
C ALA A 412 -31.91 -13.23 13.88
N ARG A 413 -31.76 -14.23 14.76
CA ARG A 413 -32.54 -15.46 14.65
C ARG A 413 -34.01 -15.03 14.78
N PRO A 414 -34.88 -15.38 13.82
CA PRO A 414 -36.31 -15.14 14.02
C PRO A 414 -36.69 -15.93 15.26
N SER A 415 -37.12 -15.23 16.31
CA SER A 415 -37.80 -15.83 17.42
C SER A 415 -39.19 -16.25 16.92
N TYR A 416 -39.37 -17.55 16.62
CA TYR A 416 -40.70 -18.10 16.48
C TYR A 416 -41.32 -18.17 17.86
N PRO A 417 -42.48 -17.52 18.12
CA PRO A 417 -43.22 -17.78 19.35
C PRO A 417 -43.73 -19.20 19.29
N LEU A 418 -43.56 -19.93 20.42
CA LEU A 418 -44.14 -21.22 20.67
C LEU A 418 -45.64 -21.10 20.81
#